data_0e1dc8351ed7c4fbd9919528c25378e4
#
_entry.id   0e1dc8351ed7c4fbd9919528c25378e4
#
_cell.length_a   1.000
_cell.length_b   1.000
_cell.length_c   1.000
_cell.angle_alpha   90.00
_cell.angle_beta   90.00
_cell.angle_gamma   90.00
#
_symmetry.space_group_name_H-M   'P 1'
#
loop_
_entity.id
_entity.type
_entity.pdbx_description
1 polymer ?
#
loop_
_entity_poly.entity_id
_entity_poly.type
_entity_poly.pdbx_seq_one_letter_code
_entity_poly.pdbx_strand_id
1 'polypeptide(L)'
;MGLEQKINYQLNKYPFIKRYVKRVYQFAMYSVSQKIKSEGNILRISPNDKGEYFFGYYDKSPWDSNMRYVLCMRAQDTWSVPDPTSSADILLLDSKNGYKEKKIATTHTWNVQQGCMAQWLGPDFNKRILYNDLRNGKYCSIVLDVESGKEKVLPVPCYTVSADGKVALSLDFSRLHNLRLGYGYAALPEVTKGIALPESTAIWKLDIETGKVTDLLKYTDFVKFLPRKEMLESGSVHKVNHLMLSPNGKRFMVLYRWFCGQRKYTRLITCNVDGTDMYVLSDDDMVSHCSWKNDEEIIAFENKHDGGTGYYLMKDKTSNYVHLWKHISNDGHPSYSPLNDGSVVFDTYPDKKRIQEIKIAKDSDIDGKNIRVIAKVFSPFKYDNDTRCDLHPRWSRDGKKICFDGTFEGSRGLYIVNLDNNESILR
;
A
#
# COMPACT_ATOMS: atom_id res chain seq x y z
N MET A 1 15.68 -25.66 7.05
CA MET A 1 15.19 -25.14 5.75
C MET A 1 14.53 -26.27 4.99
N GLY A 2 13.23 -26.16 4.66
CA GLY A 2 12.52 -27.17 3.86
C GLY A 2 13.04 -27.23 2.41
N LEU A 3 12.72 -28.30 1.68
CA LEU A 3 13.15 -28.49 0.28
C LEU A 3 12.76 -27.31 -0.62
N GLU A 4 11.52 -26.83 -0.48
CA GLU A 4 11.01 -25.68 -1.23
C GLU A 4 11.85 -24.41 -0.97
N GLN A 5 12.26 -24.16 0.27
CA GLN A 5 13.10 -23.02 0.62
C GLN A 5 14.51 -23.12 0.03
N LYS A 6 15.11 -24.33 0.00
CA LYS A 6 16.42 -24.56 -0.62
C LYS A 6 16.37 -24.33 -2.13
N ILE A 7 15.34 -24.85 -2.81
CA ILE A 7 15.13 -24.65 -4.25
C ILE A 7 14.93 -23.16 -4.54
N ASN A 8 14.10 -22.47 -3.77
CA ASN A 8 13.83 -21.04 -3.93
C ASN A 8 15.11 -20.20 -3.76
N TYR A 9 15.98 -20.56 -2.81
CA TYR A 9 17.27 -19.90 -2.59
C TYR A 9 18.22 -20.06 -3.79
N GLN A 10 18.32 -21.26 -4.34
CA GLN A 10 19.16 -21.51 -5.54
C GLN A 10 18.63 -20.77 -6.78
N LEU A 11 17.31 -20.75 -6.95
CA LEU A 11 16.66 -20.06 -8.07
C LEU A 11 16.76 -18.52 -7.99
N ASN A 12 17.11 -17.95 -6.83
CA ASN A 12 17.33 -16.49 -6.72
C ASN A 12 18.44 -15.97 -7.64
N LYS A 13 19.40 -16.84 -7.98
CA LYS A 13 20.50 -16.53 -8.92
C LYS A 13 20.01 -16.34 -10.36
N TYR A 14 18.83 -16.87 -10.67
CA TYR A 14 18.26 -16.89 -12.03
C TYR A 14 16.80 -16.40 -12.00
N PRO A 15 16.55 -15.07 -11.86
CA PRO A 15 15.21 -14.54 -11.65
C PRO A 15 14.17 -14.93 -12.69
N PHE A 16 14.59 -15.02 -13.97
CA PHE A 16 13.71 -15.42 -15.07
C PHE A 16 13.29 -16.88 -14.94
N ILE A 17 14.26 -17.78 -14.70
CA ILE A 17 13.98 -19.22 -14.49
C ILE A 17 13.11 -19.40 -13.25
N LYS A 18 13.43 -18.71 -12.16
CA LYS A 18 12.63 -18.72 -10.93
C LYS A 18 11.17 -18.36 -11.19
N ARG A 19 10.93 -17.31 -11.98
CA ARG A 19 9.57 -16.86 -12.33
C ARG A 19 8.83 -17.96 -13.09
N TYR A 20 9.46 -18.58 -14.06
CA TYR A 20 8.86 -19.66 -14.87
C TYR A 20 8.57 -20.90 -14.02
N VAL A 21 9.54 -21.38 -13.26
CA VAL A 21 9.40 -22.55 -12.37
C VAL A 21 8.29 -22.33 -11.35
N LYS A 22 8.25 -21.15 -10.72
CA LYS A 22 7.17 -20.77 -9.80
C LYS A 22 5.80 -20.85 -10.48
N ARG A 23 5.70 -20.38 -11.72
CA ARG A 23 4.43 -20.37 -12.48
C ARG A 23 3.97 -21.79 -12.79
N VAL A 24 4.85 -22.63 -13.30
CA VAL A 24 4.54 -24.04 -13.59
C VAL A 24 4.12 -24.77 -12.31
N TYR A 25 4.85 -24.55 -11.21
CA TYR A 25 4.52 -25.14 -9.91
C TYR A 25 3.14 -24.69 -9.40
N GLN A 26 2.84 -23.40 -9.46
CA GLN A 26 1.52 -22.89 -9.07
C GLN A 26 0.41 -23.48 -9.94
N PHE A 27 0.63 -23.59 -11.26
CA PHE A 27 -0.34 -24.19 -12.17
C PHE A 27 -0.60 -25.67 -11.83
N ALA A 28 0.46 -26.47 -11.61
CA ALA A 28 0.33 -27.86 -11.19
C ALA A 28 -0.41 -27.99 -9.86
N MET A 29 -0.05 -27.20 -8.84
CA MET A 29 -0.72 -27.22 -7.53
C MET A 29 -2.19 -26.78 -7.62
N TYR A 30 -2.48 -25.77 -8.41
CA TYR A 30 -3.86 -25.35 -8.68
C TYR A 30 -4.65 -26.47 -9.37
N SER A 31 -4.07 -27.18 -10.36
CA SER A 31 -4.75 -28.22 -11.12
C SER A 31 -5.18 -29.41 -10.26
N VAL A 32 -4.39 -29.76 -9.23
CA VAL A 32 -4.66 -30.90 -8.33
C VAL A 32 -5.39 -30.51 -7.04
N SER A 33 -5.65 -29.21 -6.80
CA SER A 33 -6.31 -28.74 -5.58
C SER A 33 -7.82 -28.57 -5.77
N GLN A 34 -8.55 -28.58 -4.64
CA GLN A 34 -9.95 -28.16 -4.63
C GLN A 34 -10.07 -26.73 -5.16
N LYS A 35 -11.05 -26.51 -6.04
CA LYS A 35 -11.30 -25.20 -6.64
C LYS A 35 -12.10 -24.33 -5.68
N ILE A 36 -11.49 -23.29 -5.18
CA ILE A 36 -12.14 -22.25 -4.40
C ILE A 36 -12.17 -21.00 -5.28
N LYS A 37 -13.37 -20.46 -5.53
CA LYS A 37 -13.53 -19.14 -6.17
C LYS A 37 -13.48 -18.06 -5.11
N SER A 38 -14.34 -18.19 -4.09
CA SER A 38 -14.37 -17.32 -2.92
C SER A 38 -15.06 -18.02 -1.76
N GLU A 39 -14.65 -17.69 -0.53
CA GLU A 39 -15.29 -18.09 0.73
C GLU A 39 -15.39 -16.86 1.63
N GLY A 40 -16.47 -16.77 2.41
CA GLY A 40 -16.79 -15.63 3.28
C GLY A 40 -18.03 -14.87 2.80
N ASN A 41 -18.54 -13.98 3.65
CA ASN A 41 -19.68 -13.13 3.30
C ASN A 41 -19.22 -11.90 2.50
N ILE A 42 -18.88 -12.13 1.24
CA ILE A 42 -18.28 -11.15 0.34
C ILE A 42 -19.36 -10.54 -0.57
N LEU A 43 -19.47 -9.22 -0.55
CA LEU A 43 -20.35 -8.47 -1.44
C LEU A 43 -19.51 -7.63 -2.43
N ARG A 44 -19.70 -7.82 -3.73
CA ARG A 44 -19.17 -6.90 -4.75
C ARG A 44 -19.95 -5.59 -4.72
N ILE A 45 -19.24 -4.47 -4.63
CA ILE A 45 -19.84 -3.13 -4.60
C ILE A 45 -19.54 -2.30 -5.84
N SER A 46 -18.57 -2.71 -6.65
CA SER A 46 -18.32 -2.11 -7.96
C SER A 46 -19.16 -2.79 -9.04
N PRO A 47 -19.47 -2.12 -10.16
CA PRO A 47 -20.09 -2.75 -11.31
C PRO A 47 -19.36 -4.01 -11.77
N ASN A 48 -20.10 -4.96 -12.34
CA ASN A 48 -19.56 -6.19 -12.93
C ASN A 48 -19.69 -6.11 -14.47
N ASP A 49 -18.93 -5.21 -15.03
CA ASP A 49 -18.84 -4.97 -16.47
C ASP A 49 -17.42 -5.25 -17.00
N LYS A 50 -17.05 -4.64 -18.11
CA LYS A 50 -15.70 -4.79 -18.70
C LYS A 50 -14.63 -3.92 -18.05
N GLY A 51 -14.99 -3.03 -17.10
CA GLY A 51 -14.05 -2.17 -16.38
C GLY A 51 -13.31 -2.93 -15.28
N GLU A 52 -12.14 -2.43 -14.94
CA GLU A 52 -11.33 -2.90 -13.81
C GLU A 52 -11.46 -1.88 -12.68
N TYR A 53 -12.09 -2.28 -11.57
CA TYR A 53 -12.42 -1.40 -10.45
C TYR A 53 -11.53 -1.67 -9.25
N PHE A 54 -10.98 -0.62 -8.65
CA PHE A 54 -10.07 -0.73 -7.50
C PHE A 54 -10.03 0.59 -6.72
N PHE A 55 -9.55 0.54 -5.49
CA PHE A 55 -9.29 1.75 -4.73
C PHE A 55 -7.80 2.11 -4.75
N GLY A 56 -6.96 1.13 -4.52
CA GLY A 56 -5.52 1.30 -4.45
C GLY A 56 -4.93 0.77 -3.14
N TYR A 57 -4.25 1.62 -2.34
CA TYR A 57 -3.45 1.13 -1.23
C TYR A 57 -4.25 0.93 0.06
N TYR A 58 -3.69 0.18 1.02
CA TYR A 58 -4.36 -0.23 2.25
C TYR A 58 -4.35 0.81 3.38
N ASP A 59 -3.58 1.89 3.24
CA ASP A 59 -3.32 2.90 4.26
C ASP A 59 -4.39 3.98 4.38
N LYS A 60 -5.45 3.90 3.57
CA LYS A 60 -6.52 4.90 3.49
C LYS A 60 -7.90 4.24 3.50
N SER A 61 -8.88 4.87 4.15
CA SER A 61 -10.27 4.43 4.05
C SER A 61 -10.92 4.96 2.78
N PRO A 62 -11.58 4.11 1.96
CA PRO A 62 -12.31 4.56 0.79
C PRO A 62 -13.65 5.23 1.11
N TRP A 63 -14.18 5.08 2.34
CA TRP A 63 -15.46 5.66 2.74
C TRP A 63 -15.36 7.13 3.11
N ASP A 64 -16.42 7.87 2.79
CA ASP A 64 -16.69 9.16 3.41
C ASP A 64 -17.06 8.99 4.90
N SER A 65 -17.05 10.09 5.66
CA SER A 65 -17.40 10.04 7.09
C SER A 65 -18.86 9.72 7.36
N ASN A 66 -19.75 9.92 6.38
CA ASN A 66 -21.17 9.60 6.46
C ASN A 66 -21.46 8.12 6.12
N MET A 67 -20.43 7.33 5.78
CA MET A 67 -20.56 5.93 5.33
C MET A 67 -21.49 5.75 4.12
N ARG A 68 -21.70 6.82 3.34
CA ARG A 68 -22.56 6.81 2.16
C ARG A 68 -21.77 6.51 0.89
N TYR A 69 -20.68 7.23 0.67
CA TYR A 69 -19.91 7.10 -0.57
C TYR A 69 -18.64 6.31 -0.35
N VAL A 70 -18.37 5.41 -1.29
CA VAL A 70 -17.11 4.69 -1.39
C VAL A 70 -16.34 5.19 -2.59
N LEU A 71 -15.15 5.74 -2.38
CA LEU A 71 -14.25 6.19 -3.44
C LEU A 71 -13.68 4.98 -4.16
N CYS A 72 -13.69 5.03 -5.49
CA CYS A 72 -13.26 3.95 -6.36
C CYS A 72 -12.59 4.50 -7.60
N MET A 73 -11.69 3.76 -8.20
CA MET A 73 -11.12 4.03 -9.51
C MET A 73 -11.62 2.99 -10.52
N ARG A 74 -11.69 3.39 -11.80
CA ARG A 74 -11.96 2.50 -12.92
C ARG A 74 -10.92 2.71 -14.01
N ALA A 75 -10.25 1.63 -14.41
CA ALA A 75 -9.35 1.59 -15.55
C ALA A 75 -9.86 0.59 -16.60
N GLN A 76 -9.29 0.64 -17.80
CA GLN A 76 -9.59 -0.33 -18.86
C GLN A 76 -8.95 -1.68 -18.53
N ASP A 77 -7.74 -1.64 -17.96
CA ASP A 77 -6.94 -2.83 -17.67
C ASP A 77 -6.07 -2.57 -16.43
N THR A 78 -5.88 -3.60 -15.59
CA THR A 78 -4.97 -3.58 -14.43
C THR A 78 -4.04 -4.80 -14.40
N TRP A 79 -4.03 -5.62 -15.46
CA TRP A 79 -3.14 -6.78 -15.59
C TRP A 79 -1.86 -6.47 -16.37
N SER A 80 -1.73 -5.28 -16.91
CA SER A 80 -0.51 -4.70 -17.47
C SER A 80 -0.06 -3.48 -16.68
N VAL A 81 1.21 -3.11 -16.82
CA VAL A 81 1.70 -1.84 -16.28
C VAL A 81 1.04 -0.72 -17.08
N PRO A 82 0.45 0.30 -16.45
CA PRO A 82 -0.21 1.38 -17.15
C PRO A 82 0.70 2.06 -18.17
N ASP A 83 0.18 2.24 -19.38
CA ASP A 83 0.84 3.04 -20.39
C ASP A 83 0.98 4.50 -19.92
N PRO A 84 2.07 5.21 -20.25
CA PRO A 84 2.27 6.61 -19.90
C PRO A 84 1.13 7.56 -20.28
N THR A 85 0.33 7.21 -21.29
CA THR A 85 -0.82 7.99 -21.78
C THR A 85 -2.16 7.52 -21.25
N SER A 86 -2.18 6.41 -20.47
CA SER A 86 -3.41 5.84 -19.95
C SER A 86 -4.05 6.71 -18.88
N SER A 87 -5.38 6.67 -18.81
CA SER A 87 -6.15 7.36 -17.79
C SER A 87 -7.00 6.38 -16.98
N ALA A 88 -7.41 6.82 -15.79
CA ALA A 88 -8.39 6.12 -14.98
C ALA A 88 -9.46 7.09 -14.48
N ASP A 89 -10.70 6.63 -14.41
CA ASP A 89 -11.80 7.40 -13.85
C ASP A 89 -11.80 7.31 -12.33
N ILE A 90 -12.19 8.39 -11.67
CA ILE A 90 -12.43 8.45 -10.23
C ILE A 90 -13.94 8.50 -10.02
N LEU A 91 -14.44 7.57 -9.22
CA LEU A 91 -15.86 7.29 -9.04
C LEU A 91 -16.25 7.39 -7.57
N LEU A 92 -17.50 7.74 -7.31
CA LEU A 92 -18.18 7.52 -6.04
C LEU A 92 -19.23 6.43 -6.23
N LEU A 93 -19.22 5.43 -5.34
CA LEU A 93 -20.21 4.37 -5.26
C LEU A 93 -21.19 4.73 -4.13
N ASP A 94 -22.48 4.97 -4.44
CA ASP A 94 -23.48 5.38 -3.45
C ASP A 94 -24.12 4.16 -2.75
N SER A 95 -23.70 3.89 -1.51
CA SER A 95 -24.20 2.75 -0.73
C SER A 95 -25.71 2.80 -0.44
N LYS A 96 -26.30 3.99 -0.43
CA LYS A 96 -27.76 4.18 -0.26
C LYS A 96 -28.55 3.92 -1.54
N ASN A 97 -27.87 3.81 -2.67
CA ASN A 97 -28.47 3.57 -3.99
C ASN A 97 -27.86 2.35 -4.67
N GLY A 98 -27.72 1.22 -3.93
CA GLY A 98 -27.21 -0.03 -4.46
C GLY A 98 -25.78 0.07 -5.04
N TYR A 99 -24.96 0.96 -4.51
CA TYR A 99 -23.59 1.26 -4.99
C TYR A 99 -23.55 1.76 -6.44
N LYS A 100 -24.61 2.43 -6.89
CA LYS A 100 -24.62 3.08 -8.20
C LYS A 100 -23.43 4.03 -8.33
N GLU A 101 -22.66 3.88 -9.42
CA GLU A 101 -21.48 4.69 -9.67
C GLU A 101 -21.85 6.12 -10.15
N LYS A 102 -21.04 7.08 -9.72
CA LYS A 102 -21.01 8.45 -10.24
C LYS A 102 -19.55 8.80 -10.54
N LYS A 103 -19.22 9.03 -11.80
CA LYS A 103 -17.92 9.59 -12.17
C LYS A 103 -17.80 11.03 -11.71
N ILE A 104 -16.71 11.37 -11.03
CA ILE A 104 -16.44 12.71 -10.49
C ILE A 104 -15.18 13.35 -11.08
N ALA A 105 -14.22 12.55 -11.57
CA ALA A 105 -13.00 13.04 -12.20
C ALA A 105 -12.37 11.97 -13.11
N THR A 106 -11.32 12.37 -13.82
CA THR A 106 -10.40 11.48 -14.53
C THR A 106 -8.98 11.88 -14.13
N THR A 107 -8.11 10.90 -13.92
CA THR A 107 -6.68 11.10 -13.70
C THR A 107 -5.86 10.50 -14.85
N HIS A 108 -4.73 11.15 -15.17
CA HIS A 108 -3.71 10.68 -16.12
C HIS A 108 -2.46 10.19 -15.40
N THR A 109 -2.58 9.93 -14.09
CA THR A 109 -1.47 9.58 -13.22
C THR A 109 -1.92 8.53 -12.23
N TRP A 110 -1.64 7.26 -12.52
CA TRP A 110 -2.07 6.15 -11.68
C TRP A 110 -1.16 4.92 -11.85
N ASN A 111 -1.27 4.00 -10.92
CA ASN A 111 -0.65 2.68 -10.99
C ASN A 111 -1.56 1.62 -10.39
N VAL A 112 -1.26 0.35 -10.67
CA VAL A 112 -2.13 -0.79 -10.31
C VAL A 112 -2.15 -1.11 -8.81
N GLN A 113 -1.13 -0.68 -8.04
CA GLN A 113 -1.02 -0.99 -6.61
C GLN A 113 -1.60 0.11 -5.71
N GLN A 114 -1.39 1.37 -6.09
CA GLN A 114 -1.70 2.50 -5.22
C GLN A 114 -2.72 3.48 -5.85
N GLY A 115 -3.15 3.20 -7.08
CA GLY A 115 -4.03 4.10 -7.82
C GLY A 115 -3.37 5.45 -8.08
N CYS A 116 -4.15 6.52 -8.02
CA CYS A 116 -3.70 7.91 -8.09
C CYS A 116 -3.58 8.58 -6.70
N MET A 117 -3.41 7.81 -5.64
CA MET A 117 -3.44 8.26 -4.23
C MET A 117 -4.75 8.96 -3.84
N ALA A 118 -5.86 8.62 -4.50
CA ALA A 118 -7.16 9.18 -4.21
C ALA A 118 -7.59 8.91 -2.76
N GLN A 119 -8.05 9.94 -2.07
CA GLN A 119 -8.48 9.85 -0.67
C GLN A 119 -9.44 10.95 -0.30
N TRP A 120 -10.34 10.68 0.65
CA TRP A 120 -11.13 11.72 1.29
C TRP A 120 -10.24 12.65 2.09
N LEU A 121 -10.43 13.94 1.94
CA LEU A 121 -9.63 14.95 2.62
C LEU A 121 -10.29 15.36 3.95
N GLY A 122 -9.48 15.36 4.99
CA GLY A 122 -9.90 15.80 6.31
C GLY A 122 -10.09 17.31 6.43
N PRO A 123 -10.58 17.78 7.59
CA PRO A 123 -11.01 16.98 8.74
C PRO A 123 -12.38 16.30 8.57
N ASP A 124 -13.20 16.74 7.62
CA ASP A 124 -14.60 16.31 7.48
C ASP A 124 -14.75 14.95 6.79
N PHE A 125 -13.84 14.61 5.89
CA PHE A 125 -13.79 13.36 5.10
C PHE A 125 -15.10 13.05 4.32
N ASN A 126 -15.90 14.03 3.95
CA ASN A 126 -17.16 13.82 3.22
C ASN A 126 -17.42 14.84 2.12
N LYS A 127 -16.61 15.89 2.02
CA LYS A 127 -16.83 17.00 1.10
C LYS A 127 -15.80 17.08 0.00
N ARG A 128 -14.55 16.83 0.36
CA ARG A 128 -13.41 16.98 -0.58
C ARG A 128 -12.62 15.70 -0.66
N ILE A 129 -12.14 15.43 -1.86
CA ILE A 129 -11.11 14.40 -2.09
C ILE A 129 -9.82 15.05 -2.57
N LEU A 130 -8.71 14.37 -2.35
CA LEU A 130 -7.43 14.68 -2.96
C LEU A 130 -7.02 13.48 -3.82
N TYR A 131 -6.52 13.75 -5.03
CA TYR A 131 -5.94 12.75 -5.92
C TYR A 131 -4.80 13.36 -6.74
N ASN A 132 -3.90 12.51 -7.25
CA ASN A 132 -2.83 12.96 -8.13
C ASN A 132 -3.27 12.95 -9.59
N ASP A 133 -2.72 13.88 -10.38
CA ASP A 133 -2.95 13.99 -11.82
C ASP A 133 -1.72 14.55 -12.53
N LEU A 134 -1.76 14.53 -13.86
CA LEU A 134 -0.80 15.18 -14.75
C LEU A 134 -1.47 16.41 -15.37
N ARG A 135 -0.99 17.60 -15.06
CA ARG A 135 -1.48 18.85 -15.62
C ARG A 135 -0.32 19.69 -16.15
N ASN A 136 -0.45 20.23 -17.34
CA ASN A 136 0.55 21.11 -17.96
C ASN A 136 1.99 20.49 -17.96
N GLY A 137 2.07 19.17 -18.22
CA GLY A 137 3.34 18.46 -18.28
C GLY A 137 4.03 18.24 -16.92
N LYS A 138 3.29 18.34 -15.79
CA LYS A 138 3.82 18.12 -14.44
C LYS A 138 2.88 17.26 -13.62
N TYR A 139 3.44 16.38 -12.78
CA TYR A 139 2.66 15.73 -11.74
C TYR A 139 2.22 16.76 -10.70
N CYS A 140 0.98 16.70 -10.33
CA CYS A 140 0.35 17.57 -9.36
C CYS A 140 -0.64 16.79 -8.51
N SER A 141 -1.23 17.40 -7.50
CA SER A 141 -2.43 16.88 -6.87
C SER A 141 -3.59 17.86 -7.02
N ILE A 142 -4.79 17.30 -7.00
CA ILE A 142 -6.05 18.03 -7.15
C ILE A 142 -6.84 17.86 -5.86
N VAL A 143 -7.28 18.95 -5.28
CA VAL A 143 -8.32 18.94 -4.25
C VAL A 143 -9.65 19.25 -4.97
N LEU A 144 -10.54 18.26 -4.97
CA LEU A 144 -11.85 18.34 -5.64
C LEU A 144 -12.97 18.38 -4.59
N ASP A 145 -13.82 19.37 -4.64
CA ASP A 145 -15.12 19.39 -3.93
C ASP A 145 -16.11 18.51 -4.72
N VAL A 146 -16.57 17.42 -4.12
CA VAL A 146 -17.35 16.37 -4.83
C VAL A 146 -18.78 16.80 -5.17
N GLU A 147 -19.28 17.84 -4.52
CA GLU A 147 -20.62 18.41 -4.74
C GLU A 147 -20.61 19.46 -5.84
N SER A 148 -19.75 20.46 -5.71
CA SER A 148 -19.66 21.60 -6.64
C SER A 148 -18.81 21.32 -7.88
N GLY A 149 -17.96 20.29 -7.85
CA GLY A 149 -16.97 20.00 -8.90
C GLY A 149 -15.80 21.01 -8.93
N LYS A 150 -15.64 21.84 -7.91
CA LYS A 150 -14.60 22.86 -7.84
C LYS A 150 -13.24 22.22 -7.56
N GLU A 151 -12.27 22.52 -8.39
CA GLU A 151 -10.89 22.00 -8.25
C GLU A 151 -9.93 23.07 -7.73
N LYS A 152 -8.97 22.65 -6.92
CA LYS A 152 -7.75 23.37 -6.58
C LYS A 152 -6.56 22.52 -6.98
N VAL A 153 -5.73 23.04 -7.88
CA VAL A 153 -4.48 22.37 -8.30
C VAL A 153 -3.37 22.73 -7.33
N LEU A 154 -2.67 21.70 -6.85
CA LEU A 154 -1.50 21.81 -5.98
C LEU A 154 -0.24 21.44 -6.77
N PRO A 155 0.92 22.04 -6.49
CA PRO A 155 2.08 22.02 -7.41
C PRO A 155 2.87 20.70 -7.45
N VAL A 156 2.60 19.75 -6.53
CA VAL A 156 3.28 18.45 -6.47
C VAL A 156 2.28 17.33 -6.20
N PRO A 157 2.55 16.09 -6.63
CA PRO A 157 1.73 14.93 -6.27
C PRO A 157 1.86 14.62 -4.78
N CYS A 158 0.83 14.07 -4.16
CA CYS A 158 0.82 13.70 -2.74
C CYS A 158 0.92 12.19 -2.57
N TYR A 159 1.67 11.73 -1.56
CA TYR A 159 1.71 10.33 -1.16
C TYR A 159 0.85 10.06 0.09
N THR A 160 0.97 10.89 1.11
CA THR A 160 0.19 10.80 2.35
C THR A 160 -0.25 12.20 2.77
N VAL A 161 -1.40 12.29 3.47
CA VAL A 161 -2.00 13.54 3.92
C VAL A 161 -2.33 13.42 5.41
N SER A 162 -2.13 14.50 6.16
CA SER A 162 -2.50 14.57 7.58
C SER A 162 -4.01 14.49 7.78
N ALA A 163 -4.45 13.92 8.90
CA ALA A 163 -5.86 13.73 9.20
C ALA A 163 -6.66 15.05 9.24
N ASP A 164 -6.02 16.18 9.55
CA ASP A 164 -6.64 17.52 9.50
C ASP A 164 -6.70 18.12 8.08
N GLY A 165 -6.14 17.43 7.08
CA GLY A 165 -6.14 17.85 5.69
C GLY A 165 -5.26 19.04 5.36
N LYS A 166 -4.29 19.40 6.22
CA LYS A 166 -3.45 20.61 6.04
C LYS A 166 -2.08 20.33 5.43
N VAL A 167 -1.50 19.19 5.76
CA VAL A 167 -0.14 18.83 5.34
C VAL A 167 -0.15 17.57 4.50
N ALA A 168 0.60 17.56 3.42
CA ALA A 168 0.91 16.35 2.66
C ALA A 168 2.41 16.16 2.54
N LEU A 169 2.83 14.91 2.38
CA LEU A 169 4.18 14.54 2.00
C LEU A 169 4.18 13.94 0.60
N SER A 170 5.23 14.23 -0.14
CA SER A 170 5.46 13.80 -1.51
C SER A 170 6.82 13.16 -1.68
N LEU A 171 6.97 12.35 -2.73
CA LEU A 171 8.23 11.74 -3.15
C LEU A 171 8.34 11.78 -4.68
N ASP A 172 9.49 11.35 -5.22
CA ASP A 172 9.68 11.23 -6.68
C ASP A 172 8.95 9.99 -7.22
N PHE A 173 7.75 10.19 -7.77
CA PHE A 173 6.94 9.13 -8.34
C PHE A 173 7.52 8.53 -9.62
N SER A 174 8.30 9.30 -10.41
CA SER A 174 8.98 8.76 -11.60
C SER A 174 10.11 7.82 -11.20
N ARG A 175 10.91 8.19 -10.17
CA ARG A 175 11.96 7.32 -9.63
C ARG A 175 11.37 6.09 -8.96
N LEU A 176 10.26 6.26 -8.22
CA LEU A 176 9.57 5.12 -7.62
C LEU A 176 9.12 4.12 -8.70
N HIS A 177 8.56 4.61 -9.81
CA HIS A 177 8.14 3.78 -10.95
C HIS A 177 9.31 3.03 -11.59
N ASN A 178 10.39 3.72 -11.93
CA ASN A 178 11.53 3.12 -12.59
C ASN A 178 12.24 2.04 -11.75
N LEU A 179 12.23 2.21 -10.43
CA LEU A 179 12.86 1.25 -9.51
C LEU A 179 11.90 0.18 -8.97
N ARG A 180 10.60 0.27 -9.27
CA ARG A 180 9.60 -0.74 -8.97
C ARG A 180 8.36 -0.55 -9.82
N LEU A 181 8.25 -1.28 -10.90
CA LEU A 181 7.05 -1.33 -11.73
C LEU A 181 5.80 -1.69 -10.90
N GLY A 182 4.65 -1.16 -11.29
CA GLY A 182 3.38 -1.30 -10.54
C GLY A 182 3.18 -0.23 -9.46
N TYR A 183 4.22 0.55 -9.13
CA TYR A 183 4.20 1.69 -8.22
C TYR A 183 4.67 2.95 -8.94
N GLY A 184 4.41 4.13 -8.34
CA GLY A 184 4.79 5.39 -8.94
C GLY A 184 4.07 5.66 -10.26
N TYR A 185 4.61 6.56 -11.09
CA TYR A 185 3.93 7.02 -12.31
C TYR A 185 4.86 7.02 -13.51
N ALA A 186 4.34 6.54 -14.65
CA ALA A 186 5.09 6.34 -15.90
C ALA A 186 5.06 7.54 -16.85
N ALA A 187 4.13 8.49 -16.65
CA ALA A 187 3.84 9.53 -17.65
C ALA A 187 4.98 10.54 -17.86
N LEU A 188 5.85 10.75 -16.87
CA LEU A 188 7.01 11.62 -17.01
C LEU A 188 8.32 10.85 -16.77
N PRO A 189 9.39 11.18 -17.51
CA PRO A 189 10.68 10.57 -17.30
C PRO A 189 11.25 10.94 -15.92
N GLU A 190 11.99 10.02 -15.31
CA GLU A 190 12.74 10.29 -14.10
C GLU A 190 13.93 11.21 -14.38
N VAL A 191 13.97 12.35 -13.69
CA VAL A 191 15.04 13.36 -13.84
C VAL A 191 16.39 12.81 -13.35
N THR A 192 16.37 11.94 -12.34
CA THR A 192 17.56 11.34 -11.71
C THR A 192 17.91 9.97 -12.28
N LYS A 193 17.36 9.61 -13.46
CA LYS A 193 17.60 8.31 -14.09
C LYS A 193 19.11 8.06 -14.31
N GLY A 194 19.59 6.91 -13.83
CA GLY A 194 20.99 6.53 -13.89
C GLY A 194 21.85 7.08 -12.74
N ILE A 195 21.34 7.98 -11.91
CA ILE A 195 22.03 8.46 -10.71
C ILE A 195 21.69 7.54 -9.54
N ALA A 196 22.68 6.82 -9.06
CA ALA A 196 22.50 5.82 -8.00
C ALA A 196 22.08 6.49 -6.68
N LEU A 197 22.78 7.53 -6.24
CA LEU A 197 22.45 8.35 -5.06
C LEU A 197 22.27 9.81 -5.50
N PRO A 198 21.04 10.28 -5.75
CA PRO A 198 20.80 11.68 -6.11
C PRO A 198 21.08 12.64 -4.94
N GLU A 199 21.57 13.81 -5.24
CA GLU A 199 21.68 14.93 -4.27
C GLU A 199 20.36 15.72 -4.14
N SER A 200 19.38 15.39 -4.98
CA SER A 200 18.07 16.03 -4.98
C SER A 200 17.24 15.64 -3.76
N THR A 201 16.16 16.37 -3.55
CA THR A 201 15.16 16.10 -2.53
C THR A 201 14.50 14.74 -2.77
N ALA A 202 14.37 13.96 -1.72
CA ALA A 202 13.71 12.66 -1.69
C ALA A 202 12.27 12.76 -1.16
N ILE A 203 12.03 13.70 -0.23
CA ILE A 203 10.72 13.93 0.38
C ILE A 203 10.45 15.42 0.41
N TRP A 204 9.28 15.82 -0.09
CA TRP A 204 8.75 17.18 -0.02
C TRP A 204 7.59 17.25 0.96
N LYS A 205 7.47 18.38 1.65
CA LYS A 205 6.30 18.77 2.41
C LYS A 205 5.49 19.79 1.61
N LEU A 206 4.19 19.57 1.56
CA LEU A 206 3.23 20.47 0.92
C LEU A 206 2.22 20.98 1.96
N ASP A 207 2.06 22.27 2.04
CA ASP A 207 0.93 22.92 2.71
C ASP A 207 -0.26 22.93 1.73
N ILE A 208 -1.33 22.23 2.08
CA ILE A 208 -2.49 22.04 1.18
C ILE A 208 -3.30 23.34 1.02
N GLU A 209 -3.30 24.18 2.06
CA GLU A 209 -4.06 25.43 2.01
C GLU A 209 -3.37 26.49 1.14
N THR A 210 -2.07 26.67 1.31
CA THR A 210 -1.32 27.69 0.58
C THR A 210 -0.71 27.19 -0.73
N GLY A 211 -0.52 25.87 -0.89
CA GLY A 211 0.23 25.26 -1.99
C GLY A 211 1.75 25.38 -1.83
N LYS A 212 2.24 25.85 -0.69
CA LYS A 212 3.69 25.98 -0.43
C LYS A 212 4.35 24.61 -0.36
N VAL A 213 5.38 24.42 -1.18
CA VAL A 213 6.25 23.23 -1.16
C VAL A 213 7.54 23.57 -0.43
N THR A 214 8.00 22.65 0.40
CA THR A 214 9.26 22.75 1.12
C THR A 214 10.05 21.47 0.93
N ASP A 215 11.32 21.56 0.57
CA ASP A 215 12.26 20.43 0.57
C ASP A 215 12.45 19.96 2.00
N LEU A 216 12.15 18.68 2.28
CA LEU A 216 12.19 18.16 3.62
C LEU A 216 13.45 17.34 3.90
N LEU A 217 13.71 16.33 3.07
CA LEU A 217 14.87 15.44 3.18
C LEU A 217 15.40 15.08 1.79
N LYS A 218 16.74 15.05 1.65
CA LYS A 218 17.44 14.57 0.46
C LYS A 218 17.77 13.08 0.58
N TYR A 219 18.03 12.40 -0.55
CA TYR A 219 18.53 11.01 -0.51
C TYR A 219 19.83 10.91 0.28
N THR A 220 20.70 11.90 0.16
CA THR A 220 21.99 11.96 0.88
C THR A 220 21.85 12.11 2.38
N ASP A 221 20.75 12.70 2.88
CA ASP A 221 20.52 12.84 4.33
C ASP A 221 20.28 11.47 4.98
N PHE A 222 19.55 10.58 4.30
CA PHE A 222 19.36 9.21 4.77
C PHE A 222 20.65 8.39 4.82
N VAL A 223 21.56 8.62 3.86
CA VAL A 223 22.86 7.93 3.83
C VAL A 223 23.78 8.47 4.92
N LYS A 224 23.78 9.78 5.17
CA LYS A 224 24.56 10.41 6.25
C LYS A 224 24.08 10.02 7.65
N PHE A 225 22.78 9.72 7.78
CA PHE A 225 22.17 9.35 9.04
C PHE A 225 22.37 7.86 9.33
N LEU A 226 23.34 7.53 10.19
CA LEU A 226 23.74 6.16 10.54
C LEU A 226 24.09 5.33 9.31
N PRO A 227 25.19 5.64 8.59
CA PRO A 227 25.56 5.01 7.35
C PRO A 227 25.87 3.52 7.52
N ARG A 228 25.49 2.72 6.53
CA ARG A 228 25.91 1.31 6.40
C ARG A 228 26.84 1.18 5.21
N LYS A 229 27.78 0.22 5.28
CA LYS A 229 28.75 -0.04 4.19
C LYS A 229 28.06 -0.28 2.83
N GLU A 230 26.95 -1.03 2.83
CA GLU A 230 26.20 -1.35 1.62
C GLU A 230 25.53 -0.12 0.98
N MET A 231 25.28 0.94 1.76
CA MET A 231 24.80 2.23 1.23
C MET A 231 25.90 3.00 0.51
N LEU A 232 27.14 2.84 0.98
CA LEU A 232 28.30 3.58 0.51
C LEU A 232 29.04 2.89 -0.65
N GLU A 233 28.69 1.65 -0.97
CA GLU A 233 29.28 0.94 -2.09
C GLU A 233 28.93 1.62 -3.42
N SER A 234 29.91 1.71 -4.30
CA SER A 234 29.76 2.30 -5.63
C SER A 234 28.64 1.59 -6.40
N GLY A 235 27.69 2.36 -6.92
CA GLY A 235 26.54 1.84 -7.67
C GLY A 235 25.35 1.41 -6.82
N SER A 236 25.37 1.61 -5.49
CA SER A 236 24.20 1.39 -4.65
C SER A 236 23.09 2.36 -5.00
N VAL A 237 21.94 1.83 -5.46
CA VAL A 237 20.82 2.63 -5.96
C VAL A 237 19.81 2.87 -4.84
N HIS A 238 19.54 4.13 -4.55
CA HIS A 238 18.72 4.56 -3.41
C HIS A 238 17.34 5.04 -3.82
N LYS A 239 16.32 4.70 -3.00
CA LYS A 239 14.95 5.21 -3.14
C LYS A 239 14.22 5.31 -1.81
N VAL A 240 13.18 6.14 -1.79
CA VAL A 240 12.18 6.20 -0.73
C VAL A 240 10.86 5.58 -1.21
N ASN A 241 10.09 5.04 -0.29
CA ASN A 241 8.77 4.50 -0.52
C ASN A 241 7.97 4.50 0.78
N HIS A 242 6.67 4.32 0.71
CA HIS A 242 5.80 4.03 1.84
C HIS A 242 5.84 5.12 2.92
N LEU A 243 5.57 6.36 2.48
CA LEU A 243 5.38 7.46 3.42
C LEU A 243 4.03 7.33 4.13
N MET A 244 4.01 7.48 5.44
CA MET A 244 2.76 7.52 6.21
C MET A 244 2.91 8.48 7.38
N LEU A 245 2.05 9.49 7.43
CA LEU A 245 1.94 10.41 8.58
C LEU A 245 1.35 9.68 9.79
N SER A 246 1.81 10.03 10.98
CA SER A 246 1.19 9.59 12.24
C SER A 246 -0.24 10.16 12.35
N PRO A 247 -1.13 9.55 13.15
CA PRO A 247 -2.51 10.01 13.30
C PRO A 247 -2.62 11.50 13.66
N ASN A 248 -1.74 12.02 14.51
CA ASN A 248 -1.71 13.45 14.88
C ASN A 248 -0.98 14.36 13.87
N GLY A 249 -0.41 13.80 12.79
CA GLY A 249 0.29 14.53 11.73
C GLY A 249 1.64 15.14 12.13
N LYS A 250 2.17 14.84 13.33
CA LYS A 250 3.43 15.45 13.80
C LYS A 250 4.67 14.68 13.35
N ARG A 251 4.55 13.39 13.12
CA ARG A 251 5.63 12.52 12.66
C ARG A 251 5.20 11.78 11.38
N PHE A 252 6.17 11.22 10.70
CA PHE A 252 5.92 10.27 9.59
C PHE A 252 6.91 9.12 9.66
N MET A 253 6.53 8.02 9.05
CA MET A 253 7.44 6.92 8.76
C MET A 253 7.72 6.83 7.27
N VAL A 254 8.90 6.29 6.92
CA VAL A 254 9.34 6.06 5.56
C VAL A 254 10.15 4.77 5.45
N LEU A 255 9.93 4.00 4.39
CA LEU A 255 10.83 2.91 4.01
C LEU A 255 11.94 3.47 3.10
N TYR A 256 13.13 3.62 3.67
CA TYR A 256 14.32 3.92 2.90
C TYR A 256 14.94 2.62 2.37
N ARG A 257 15.12 2.53 1.07
CA ARG A 257 15.57 1.32 0.40
C ARG A 257 16.80 1.59 -0.45
N TRP A 258 17.71 0.62 -0.48
CA TRP A 258 18.83 0.64 -1.41
C TRP A 258 19.09 -0.74 -1.98
N PHE A 259 19.65 -0.75 -3.19
CA PHE A 259 20.05 -1.95 -3.90
C PHE A 259 21.56 -1.94 -4.02
N CYS A 260 22.24 -2.86 -3.36
CA CYS A 260 23.66 -3.11 -3.49
C CYS A 260 23.84 -4.40 -4.28
N GLY A 261 24.30 -4.30 -5.53
CA GLY A 261 24.25 -5.42 -6.47
C GLY A 261 22.82 -5.92 -6.67
N GLN A 262 22.62 -7.23 -6.46
CA GLN A 262 21.29 -7.85 -6.58
C GLN A 262 20.49 -7.87 -5.28
N ARG A 263 21.07 -7.42 -4.18
CA ARG A 263 20.43 -7.45 -2.86
C ARG A 263 19.74 -6.12 -2.59
N LYS A 264 18.46 -6.21 -2.19
CA LYS A 264 17.66 -5.10 -1.71
C LYS A 264 17.71 -5.06 -0.17
N TYR A 265 18.00 -3.90 0.36
CA TYR A 265 17.93 -3.58 1.77
C TYR A 265 16.81 -2.59 2.03
N THR A 266 16.21 -2.65 3.20
CA THR A 266 15.16 -1.71 3.61
C THR A 266 15.38 -1.35 5.08
N ARG A 267 15.29 -0.06 5.36
CA ARG A 267 15.31 0.52 6.71
C ARG A 267 13.98 1.24 6.95
N LEU A 268 13.36 1.04 8.10
CA LEU A 268 12.21 1.82 8.54
C LEU A 268 12.72 2.99 9.38
N ILE A 269 12.39 4.19 8.95
CA ILE A 269 12.78 5.43 9.60
C ILE A 269 11.52 6.20 9.99
N THR A 270 11.52 6.81 11.17
CA THR A 270 10.55 7.82 11.58
C THR A 270 11.21 9.18 11.67
N CYS A 271 10.43 10.24 11.48
CA CYS A 271 10.94 11.60 11.46
C CYS A 271 9.82 12.59 11.80
N ASN A 272 10.13 13.73 12.40
CA ASN A 272 9.19 14.82 12.53
C ASN A 272 8.80 15.39 11.15
N VAL A 273 7.59 15.94 11.06
CA VAL A 273 7.06 16.53 9.81
C VAL A 273 7.79 17.80 9.34
N ASP A 274 8.74 18.28 10.12
CA ASP A 274 9.68 19.36 9.77
C ASP A 274 11.07 18.86 9.35
N GLY A 275 11.28 17.52 9.29
CA GLY A 275 12.55 16.91 8.91
C GLY A 275 13.54 16.70 10.07
N THR A 276 13.18 17.10 11.28
CA THR A 276 14.02 16.91 12.47
C THR A 276 13.75 15.58 13.16
N ASP A 277 14.57 15.23 14.15
CA ASP A 277 14.38 14.07 15.03
C ASP A 277 14.18 12.75 14.26
N MET A 278 15.04 12.49 13.29
CA MET A 278 15.07 11.26 12.53
C MET A 278 15.50 10.10 13.43
N TYR A 279 14.78 8.97 13.35
CA TYR A 279 15.07 7.77 14.14
C TYR A 279 15.00 6.51 13.27
N VAL A 280 16.00 5.63 13.37
CA VAL A 280 15.98 4.32 12.72
C VAL A 280 15.24 3.35 13.61
N LEU A 281 14.00 3.03 13.24
CA LEU A 281 13.16 2.11 14.01
C LEU A 281 13.47 0.64 13.71
N SER A 282 13.84 0.34 12.47
CA SER A 282 14.28 -1.01 12.06
C SER A 282 15.34 -0.95 10.97
N ASP A 283 16.40 -1.77 11.11
CA ASP A 283 17.55 -1.84 10.19
C ASP A 283 18.06 -3.28 9.95
N ASP A 284 17.20 -4.27 10.12
CA ASP A 284 17.52 -5.71 9.97
C ASP A 284 17.29 -6.18 8.51
N ASP A 285 17.69 -5.38 7.53
CA ASP A 285 17.74 -5.61 6.09
C ASP A 285 16.37 -5.65 5.39
N MET A 286 15.28 -6.08 6.05
CA MET A 286 13.98 -6.22 5.41
C MET A 286 12.85 -5.69 6.28
N VAL A 287 12.20 -4.64 5.79
CA VAL A 287 10.87 -4.20 6.21
C VAL A 287 9.98 -4.12 4.98
N SER A 288 8.76 -4.64 5.07
CA SER A 288 7.84 -4.68 3.92
C SER A 288 6.68 -3.70 4.10
N HIS A 289 5.65 -4.06 4.83
CA HIS A 289 4.45 -3.25 5.03
C HIS A 289 4.30 -2.87 6.50
N CYS A 290 3.88 -1.64 6.74
CA CYS A 290 3.77 -1.09 8.08
C CYS A 290 2.58 -0.15 8.20
N SER A 291 2.10 0.06 9.43
CA SER A 291 1.01 0.97 9.75
C SER A 291 1.19 1.53 11.15
N TRP A 292 0.80 2.80 11.35
CA TRP A 292 0.66 3.36 12.68
C TRP A 292 -0.50 2.71 13.42
N LYS A 293 -0.28 2.30 14.68
CA LYS A 293 -1.33 1.94 15.62
C LYS A 293 -1.91 3.18 16.30
N ASN A 294 -1.01 4.05 16.69
CA ASN A 294 -1.26 5.34 17.33
C ASN A 294 -0.07 6.26 17.03
N ASP A 295 0.08 7.38 17.75
CA ASP A 295 1.16 8.34 17.53
C ASP A 295 2.56 7.86 17.95
N GLU A 296 2.65 6.71 18.63
CA GLU A 296 3.90 6.19 19.20
C GLU A 296 4.23 4.76 18.77
N GLU A 297 3.25 3.98 18.28
CA GLU A 297 3.45 2.57 17.97
C GLU A 297 3.18 2.26 16.50
N ILE A 298 4.02 1.42 15.91
CA ILE A 298 3.98 1.00 14.52
C ILE A 298 4.02 -0.53 14.46
N ILE A 299 3.06 -1.13 13.74
CA ILE A 299 3.17 -2.52 13.32
C ILE A 299 3.87 -2.60 11.96
N ALA A 300 4.79 -3.56 11.81
CA ALA A 300 5.42 -3.85 10.53
C ALA A 300 5.62 -5.34 10.32
N PHE A 301 5.55 -5.79 9.06
CA PHE A 301 6.10 -7.08 8.65
C PHE A 301 7.55 -6.88 8.29
N GLU A 302 8.45 -7.47 9.08
CA GLU A 302 9.89 -7.29 8.94
C GLU A 302 10.68 -8.53 9.34
N ASN A 303 11.98 -8.49 9.09
CA ASN A 303 12.94 -9.42 9.65
C ASN A 303 13.64 -8.78 10.86
N LYS A 304 13.80 -9.52 11.95
CA LYS A 304 14.72 -9.19 13.04
C LYS A 304 15.82 -10.24 13.08
N HIS A 305 17.07 -9.81 13.24
CA HIS A 305 18.22 -10.72 13.27
C HIS A 305 18.12 -11.74 14.41
N ASP A 306 17.55 -11.35 15.54
CA ASP A 306 17.34 -12.17 16.73
C ASP A 306 15.95 -12.80 16.86
N GLY A 307 14.97 -12.29 16.08
CA GLY A 307 13.56 -12.70 16.18
C GLY A 307 12.99 -13.41 14.93
N GLY A 308 13.71 -13.36 13.79
CA GLY A 308 13.25 -13.91 12.52
C GLY A 308 12.23 -13.00 11.81
N THR A 309 11.56 -13.56 10.79
CA THR A 309 10.61 -12.82 9.95
C THR A 309 9.19 -12.95 10.48
N GLY A 310 8.47 -11.85 10.61
CA GLY A 310 7.08 -11.82 11.10
C GLY A 310 6.55 -10.42 11.30
N TYR A 311 5.42 -10.32 12.03
CA TYR A 311 4.85 -9.04 12.42
C TYR A 311 5.42 -8.57 13.76
N TYR A 312 5.89 -7.34 13.80
CA TYR A 312 6.43 -6.71 14.99
C TYR A 312 5.68 -5.43 15.30
N LEU A 313 5.25 -5.29 16.55
CA LEU A 313 4.74 -4.02 17.09
C LEU A 313 5.91 -3.33 17.79
N MET A 314 6.28 -2.17 17.29
CA MET A 314 7.45 -1.39 17.75
C MET A 314 6.99 -0.07 18.33
N LYS A 315 7.66 0.37 19.40
CA LYS A 315 7.46 1.73 19.95
C LYS A 315 8.47 2.69 19.32
N ASP A 316 7.96 3.75 18.69
CA ASP A 316 8.78 4.77 18.04
C ASP A 316 9.79 5.37 19.01
N LYS A 317 10.98 5.73 18.48
CA LYS A 317 12.09 6.32 19.24
C LYS A 317 12.61 5.45 20.39
N THR A 318 12.36 4.15 20.33
CA THR A 318 12.90 3.16 21.27
C THR A 318 13.33 1.89 20.53
N SER A 319 14.09 1.03 21.23
CA SER A 319 14.40 -0.32 20.77
C SER A 319 13.35 -1.36 21.18
N ASN A 320 12.24 -0.94 21.79
CA ASN A 320 11.22 -1.85 22.31
C ASN A 320 10.34 -2.37 21.19
N TYR A 321 10.18 -3.67 21.12
CA TYR A 321 9.27 -4.33 20.19
C TYR A 321 8.64 -5.60 20.78
N VAL A 322 7.52 -6.01 20.20
CA VAL A 322 6.86 -7.29 20.48
C VAL A 322 6.70 -8.04 19.17
N HIS A 323 7.17 -9.29 19.11
CA HIS A 323 6.92 -10.18 17.98
C HIS A 323 5.51 -10.75 18.10
N LEU A 324 4.60 -10.27 17.27
CA LEU A 324 3.21 -10.71 17.21
C LEU A 324 3.08 -11.96 16.34
N TRP A 325 2.20 -12.89 16.73
CA TRP A 325 1.76 -14.01 15.87
C TRP A 325 2.91 -14.79 15.23
N LYS A 326 3.86 -15.26 16.03
CA LYS A 326 5.13 -15.90 15.58
C LYS A 326 4.99 -17.00 14.53
N HIS A 327 3.81 -17.63 14.44
CA HIS A 327 3.51 -18.63 13.43
C HIS A 327 3.13 -18.03 12.07
N ILE A 328 2.86 -16.72 11.98
CA ILE A 328 2.56 -16.01 10.74
C ILE A 328 3.88 -15.52 10.12
N SER A 329 4.35 -16.22 9.10
CA SER A 329 5.57 -15.88 8.36
C SER A 329 5.32 -15.32 6.97
N ASN A 330 4.06 -15.11 6.60
CA ASN A 330 3.66 -14.56 5.31
C ASN A 330 3.40 -13.06 5.44
N ASP A 331 4.02 -12.30 4.55
CA ASP A 331 3.80 -10.86 4.41
C ASP A 331 2.38 -10.53 3.97
N GLY A 332 1.87 -9.39 4.42
CA GLY A 332 0.57 -8.83 4.06
C GLY A 332 0.50 -7.35 4.40
N HIS A 333 -0.66 -6.75 4.25
CA HIS A 333 -0.91 -5.32 4.36
C HIS A 333 -1.68 -5.00 5.65
N PRO A 334 -0.99 -4.79 6.80
CA PRO A 334 -1.64 -4.58 8.07
C PRO A 334 -2.20 -3.17 8.21
N SER A 335 -3.42 -3.04 8.72
CA SER A 335 -3.97 -1.76 9.17
C SER A 335 -4.81 -1.92 10.43
N TYR A 336 -4.71 -0.94 11.33
CA TYR A 336 -5.47 -0.92 12.57
C TYR A 336 -6.90 -0.46 12.37
N SER A 337 -7.80 -1.02 13.17
CA SER A 337 -9.18 -0.58 13.28
C SER A 337 -9.28 0.87 13.77
N PRO A 338 -10.18 1.69 13.20
CA PRO A 338 -10.41 3.06 13.67
C PRO A 338 -11.05 3.11 15.06
N LEU A 339 -11.49 1.97 15.61
CA LEU A 339 -12.09 1.86 16.94
C LEU A 339 -11.05 1.85 18.08
N ASN A 340 -9.76 1.87 17.75
CA ASN A 340 -8.65 1.81 18.72
C ASN A 340 -8.74 0.63 19.71
N ASP A 341 -9.29 -0.50 19.25
CA ASP A 341 -9.51 -1.71 20.04
C ASP A 341 -8.41 -2.76 19.89
N GLY A 342 -7.30 -2.40 19.24
CA GLY A 342 -6.16 -3.27 18.94
C GLY A 342 -6.41 -4.28 17.82
N SER A 343 -7.56 -4.20 17.13
CA SER A 343 -7.83 -5.05 15.97
C SER A 343 -7.02 -4.62 14.75
N VAL A 344 -6.40 -5.60 14.08
CA VAL A 344 -5.62 -5.42 12.86
C VAL A 344 -6.22 -6.29 11.78
N VAL A 345 -6.51 -5.71 10.61
CA VAL A 345 -6.80 -6.46 9.40
C VAL A 345 -5.54 -6.57 8.56
N PHE A 346 -5.30 -7.71 7.95
CA PHE A 346 -4.21 -7.94 7.00
C PHE A 346 -4.59 -9.03 5.99
N ASP A 347 -3.94 -9.00 4.84
CA ASP A 347 -4.12 -10.01 3.79
C ASP A 347 -2.90 -10.92 3.67
N THR A 348 -2.95 -11.82 2.69
CA THR A 348 -1.82 -12.63 2.25
C THR A 348 -1.60 -12.49 0.75
N TYR A 349 -0.37 -12.70 0.31
CA TYR A 349 -0.10 -12.93 -1.11
C TYR A 349 -0.68 -14.27 -1.58
N PRO A 350 -0.95 -14.43 -2.90
CA PRO A 350 -1.40 -15.70 -3.45
C PRO A 350 -0.44 -16.84 -3.09
N ASP A 351 -0.98 -17.86 -2.44
CA ASP A 351 -0.26 -19.09 -2.11
C ASP A 351 0.04 -19.93 -3.37
N LYS A 352 0.53 -21.16 -3.18
CA LYS A 352 0.80 -22.11 -4.26
C LYS A 352 -0.45 -22.55 -5.03
N LYS A 353 -1.64 -22.45 -4.44
CA LYS A 353 -2.94 -22.73 -5.06
C LYS A 353 -3.61 -21.48 -5.62
N ARG A 354 -2.93 -20.34 -5.54
CA ARG A 354 -3.42 -19.03 -5.92
C ARG A 354 -4.56 -18.52 -5.04
N ILE A 355 -4.60 -18.93 -3.78
CA ILE A 355 -5.56 -18.44 -2.79
C ILE A 355 -4.90 -17.31 -1.98
N GLN A 356 -5.66 -16.23 -1.79
CA GLN A 356 -5.35 -15.12 -0.90
C GLN A 356 -6.38 -15.11 0.23
N GLU A 357 -5.97 -14.70 1.42
CA GLU A 357 -6.82 -14.61 2.60
C GLU A 357 -6.84 -13.19 3.16
N ILE A 358 -7.96 -12.80 3.74
CA ILE A 358 -8.07 -11.62 4.61
C ILE A 358 -8.29 -12.11 6.03
N LYS A 359 -7.45 -11.60 6.93
CA LYS A 359 -7.43 -12.02 8.34
C LYS A 359 -7.66 -10.82 9.25
N ILE A 360 -8.26 -11.08 10.40
CA ILE A 360 -8.34 -10.14 11.52
C ILE A 360 -7.73 -10.79 12.75
N ALA A 361 -6.88 -10.03 13.44
CA ALA A 361 -6.27 -10.41 14.70
C ALA A 361 -6.31 -9.23 15.68
N LYS A 362 -6.11 -9.52 16.96
CA LYS A 362 -5.82 -8.48 17.96
C LYS A 362 -4.35 -8.50 18.34
N ASP A 363 -3.75 -7.33 18.47
CA ASP A 363 -2.35 -7.20 18.89
C ASP A 363 -2.13 -7.63 20.37
N SER A 364 -3.19 -7.63 21.18
CA SER A 364 -3.18 -8.21 22.53
C SER A 364 -3.14 -9.74 22.56
N ASP A 365 -3.54 -10.42 21.47
CA ASP A 365 -3.40 -11.86 21.28
C ASP A 365 -2.03 -12.18 20.64
N ILE A 366 -0.96 -12.01 21.43
CA ILE A 366 0.43 -12.12 20.96
C ILE A 366 0.72 -13.46 20.27
N ASP A 367 0.15 -14.54 20.79
CA ASP A 367 0.33 -15.88 20.22
C ASP A 367 -0.49 -16.11 18.95
N GLY A 368 -1.47 -15.25 18.67
CA GLY A 368 -2.34 -15.35 17.48
C GLY A 368 -3.31 -16.54 17.52
N LYS A 369 -3.76 -16.96 18.72
CA LYS A 369 -4.69 -18.09 18.88
C LYS A 369 -6.09 -17.80 18.32
N ASN A 370 -6.47 -16.52 18.27
CA ASN A 370 -7.79 -16.07 17.85
C ASN A 370 -7.77 -15.32 16.51
N ILE A 371 -6.77 -15.58 15.65
CA ILE A 371 -6.74 -15.04 14.30
C ILE A 371 -7.90 -15.63 13.50
N ARG A 372 -8.72 -14.75 12.91
CA ARG A 372 -9.89 -15.16 12.12
C ARG A 372 -9.65 -14.88 10.65
N VAL A 373 -9.92 -15.85 9.78
CA VAL A 373 -10.02 -15.67 8.34
C VAL A 373 -11.44 -15.22 8.01
N ILE A 374 -11.60 -14.04 7.42
CA ILE A 374 -12.91 -13.46 7.09
C ILE A 374 -13.25 -13.56 5.60
N ALA A 375 -12.24 -13.78 4.75
CA ALA A 375 -12.41 -14.04 3.32
C ALA A 375 -11.26 -14.89 2.79
N LYS A 376 -11.57 -15.79 1.83
CA LYS A 376 -10.60 -16.46 0.95
C LYS A 376 -11.02 -16.23 -0.48
N VAL A 377 -10.08 -15.87 -1.36
CA VAL A 377 -10.38 -15.58 -2.76
C VAL A 377 -9.30 -16.14 -3.69
N PHE A 378 -9.72 -16.58 -4.86
CA PHE A 378 -8.83 -17.04 -5.89
C PHE A 378 -8.20 -15.84 -6.64
N SER A 379 -6.90 -15.88 -6.88
CA SER A 379 -6.16 -14.90 -7.67
C SER A 379 -5.88 -15.47 -9.07
N PRO A 380 -6.60 -15.07 -10.13
CA PRO A 380 -6.39 -15.55 -11.49
C PRO A 380 -4.95 -15.31 -11.97
N PHE A 381 -4.46 -16.24 -12.81
CA PHE A 381 -3.09 -16.19 -13.34
C PHE A 381 -2.80 -14.97 -14.22
N LYS A 382 -3.83 -14.30 -14.71
CA LYS A 382 -3.74 -13.06 -15.49
C LYS A 382 -3.10 -11.93 -14.66
N TYR A 383 -3.38 -11.86 -13.36
CA TYR A 383 -2.83 -10.85 -12.46
C TYR A 383 -1.63 -11.42 -11.72
N ASP A 384 -0.42 -10.99 -12.09
CA ASP A 384 0.80 -11.55 -11.52
C ASP A 384 1.97 -10.56 -11.49
N ASN A 385 2.97 -10.82 -10.65
CA ASN A 385 4.19 -10.01 -10.47
C ASN A 385 3.89 -8.54 -10.14
N ASP A 386 4.32 -7.61 -10.99
CA ASP A 386 4.18 -6.17 -10.76
C ASP A 386 2.72 -5.70 -10.89
N THR A 387 1.89 -6.45 -11.62
CA THR A 387 0.46 -6.18 -11.83
C THR A 387 -0.45 -7.15 -11.06
N ARG A 388 0.10 -7.85 -10.07
CA ARG A 388 -0.68 -8.68 -9.15
C ARG A 388 -1.74 -7.83 -8.46
N CYS A 389 -2.95 -8.36 -8.29
CA CYS A 389 -3.95 -7.76 -7.45
C CYS A 389 -3.68 -8.17 -5.99
N ASP A 390 -3.11 -7.27 -5.21
CA ASP A 390 -3.06 -7.38 -3.76
C ASP A 390 -4.42 -6.95 -3.21
N LEU A 391 -4.92 -7.65 -2.17
CA LEU A 391 -6.28 -7.40 -1.68
C LEU A 391 -6.38 -6.04 -0.97
N HIS A 392 -5.30 -5.59 -0.33
CA HIS A 392 -5.22 -4.30 0.34
C HIS A 392 -6.45 -4.04 1.23
N PRO A 393 -6.71 -4.82 2.28
CA PRO A 393 -7.90 -4.66 3.10
C PRO A 393 -7.88 -3.32 3.86
N ARG A 394 -9.02 -2.65 3.87
CA ARG A 394 -9.20 -1.31 4.45
C ARG A 394 -10.43 -1.26 5.31
N TRP A 395 -10.30 -0.71 6.48
CA TRP A 395 -11.41 -0.49 7.39
C TRP A 395 -12.37 0.59 6.87
N SER A 396 -13.67 0.34 7.07
CA SER A 396 -14.64 1.44 7.08
C SER A 396 -14.39 2.36 8.27
N ARG A 397 -14.83 3.62 8.18
CA ARG A 397 -14.57 4.60 9.26
C ARG A 397 -15.29 4.26 10.56
N ASP A 398 -16.39 3.51 10.50
CA ASP A 398 -17.13 2.99 11.67
C ASP A 398 -16.60 1.65 12.20
N GLY A 399 -15.53 1.11 11.58
CA GLY A 399 -14.92 -0.17 11.99
C GLY A 399 -15.73 -1.42 11.72
N LYS A 400 -16.86 -1.33 11.00
CA LYS A 400 -17.82 -2.43 10.83
C LYS A 400 -17.67 -3.20 9.53
N LYS A 401 -16.88 -2.69 8.59
CA LYS A 401 -16.70 -3.30 7.27
C LYS A 401 -15.23 -3.28 6.87
N ILE A 402 -14.85 -4.30 6.08
CA ILE A 402 -13.57 -4.32 5.38
C ILE A 402 -13.83 -4.22 3.88
N CYS A 403 -13.22 -3.23 3.22
CA CYS A 403 -13.19 -3.13 1.77
C CYS A 403 -11.88 -3.71 1.24
N PHE A 404 -11.93 -4.37 0.10
CA PHE A 404 -10.73 -4.91 -0.54
C PHE A 404 -10.87 -4.99 -2.06
N ASP A 405 -9.75 -5.01 -2.76
CA ASP A 405 -9.69 -5.28 -4.19
C ASP A 405 -9.64 -6.79 -4.43
N GLY A 406 -10.31 -7.30 -5.45
CA GLY A 406 -10.27 -8.73 -5.77
C GLY A 406 -10.48 -8.98 -7.25
N THR A 407 -10.05 -10.16 -7.73
CA THR A 407 -10.09 -10.54 -9.16
C THR A 407 -10.74 -11.90 -9.40
N PHE A 408 -11.28 -12.52 -8.36
CA PHE A 408 -11.81 -13.89 -8.38
C PHE A 408 -13.07 -14.06 -9.24
N GLU A 409 -13.70 -12.98 -9.68
CA GLU A 409 -14.83 -12.99 -10.62
C GLU A 409 -14.42 -12.76 -12.08
N GLY A 410 -13.11 -12.73 -12.37
CA GLY A 410 -12.57 -12.62 -13.73
C GLY A 410 -12.10 -11.22 -14.11
N SER A 411 -12.62 -10.17 -13.46
CA SER A 411 -12.14 -8.79 -13.54
C SER A 411 -11.81 -8.26 -12.14
N ARG A 412 -10.98 -7.24 -12.04
CA ARG A 412 -10.73 -6.58 -10.78
C ARG A 412 -11.98 -5.82 -10.35
N GLY A 413 -12.39 -6.04 -9.13
CA GLY A 413 -13.56 -5.41 -8.53
C GLY A 413 -13.28 -4.96 -7.11
N LEU A 414 -14.14 -4.07 -6.60
CA LEU A 414 -14.13 -3.63 -5.22
C LEU A 414 -15.19 -4.41 -4.44
N TYR A 415 -14.78 -4.97 -3.32
CA TYR A 415 -15.60 -5.86 -2.49
C TYR A 415 -15.62 -5.42 -1.04
N ILE A 416 -16.65 -5.82 -0.31
CA ILE A 416 -16.74 -5.61 1.15
C ILE A 416 -17.08 -6.91 1.87
N VAL A 417 -16.60 -7.00 3.13
CA VAL A 417 -17.05 -7.99 4.14
C VAL A 417 -17.64 -7.20 5.29
N ASN A 418 -18.88 -7.53 5.69
CA ASN A 418 -19.51 -6.99 6.90
C ASN A 418 -19.07 -7.80 8.12
N LEU A 419 -18.65 -7.10 9.18
CA LEU A 419 -18.15 -7.73 10.40
C LEU A 419 -19.22 -7.96 11.47
N ASP A 420 -20.37 -7.28 11.37
CA ASP A 420 -21.48 -7.40 12.33
C ASP A 420 -22.20 -8.76 12.25
N ASN A 421 -22.08 -9.48 11.14
CA ASN A 421 -22.69 -10.81 10.96
C ASN A 421 -21.70 -11.88 11.42
N ASN A 422 -21.72 -12.19 12.72
CA ASN A 422 -20.83 -13.16 13.38
C ASN A 422 -20.95 -14.63 12.90
N GLU A 423 -21.69 -14.94 11.85
CA GLU A 423 -22.04 -16.32 11.48
C GLU A 423 -21.15 -17.00 10.42
N SER A 424 -20.14 -16.34 9.87
CA SER A 424 -19.25 -16.98 8.87
C SER A 424 -17.77 -16.85 9.24
N ILE A 425 -17.39 -17.47 10.34
CA ILE A 425 -15.96 -17.69 10.61
C ILE A 425 -15.55 -18.94 9.82
N LEU A 426 -14.73 -18.76 8.80
CA LEU A 426 -14.07 -19.86 8.11
C LEU A 426 -13.03 -20.49 9.07
N ARG A 427 -13.25 -21.73 9.48
CA ARG A 427 -12.34 -22.53 10.30
C ARG A 427 -11.18 -23.08 9.48
#